data_602b24c83c587083f201dd400656e986
#
_entry.id   602b24c83c587083f201dd400656e986
#
_cell.length_a   1.000
_cell.length_b   1.000
_cell.length_c   1.000
_cell.angle_alpha   90.00
_cell.angle_beta   90.00
_cell.angle_gamma   90.00
#
_symmetry.space_group_name_H-M   'P 1'
#
loop_
_entity.id
_entity.type
_entity.pdbx_description
1 polymer ?
#
loop_
_entity_poly.entity_id
_entity_poly.type
_entity_poly.pdbx_seq_one_letter_code
_entity_poly.pdbx_strand_id
1 'polypeptide(L)'
;DTLSIIKKIVIELERKAGKELPVGVCHPGIHSIQTGLVKNAPNSFWINGKPLQRDLRSEIGKEIYCENDANCFALSEAIDGSGKHYKIVFGVILGSGVGGGLVIDKRIVNGPNGITGEWGHNQIPSACIEGVQIKKTNLRAGEIENFVAGIGISKAFKNEFKKDLSAQKIFEMHRKL
;
A
#
# COMPACT_ATOMS: atom_id res chain seq x y z
N ASP A 1 9.77 9.53 20.34
CA ASP A 1 8.85 10.14 19.38
C ASP A 1 9.29 9.80 17.95
N THR A 2 8.33 9.34 17.12
CA THR A 2 8.59 8.90 15.74
C THR A 2 9.17 10.03 14.88
N LEU A 3 8.67 11.24 15.01
CA LEU A 3 9.14 12.38 14.22
C LEU A 3 10.62 12.67 14.48
N SER A 4 11.03 12.66 15.74
CA SER A 4 12.43 12.93 16.09
C SER A 4 13.38 11.79 15.68
N ILE A 5 12.89 10.56 15.59
CA ILE A 5 13.66 9.45 15.02
C ILE A 5 13.87 9.66 13.51
N ILE A 6 12.82 10.02 12.78
CA ILE A 6 12.93 10.33 11.33
C ILE A 6 13.92 11.48 11.11
N LYS A 7 13.84 12.56 11.89
CA LYS A 7 14.80 13.66 11.84
C LYS A 7 16.25 13.20 12.01
N LYS A 8 16.52 12.35 13.01
CA LYS A 8 17.86 11.80 13.24
C LYS A 8 18.37 11.00 12.03
N ILE A 9 17.50 10.19 11.41
CA ILE A 9 17.83 9.42 10.22
C ILE A 9 18.17 10.36 9.06
N VAL A 10 17.38 11.39 8.81
CA VAL A 10 17.64 12.38 7.76
C VAL A 10 18.99 13.05 7.96
N ILE A 11 19.27 13.55 9.17
CA ILE A 11 20.56 14.20 9.50
C ILE A 11 21.73 13.25 9.27
N GLU A 12 21.60 11.99 9.68
CA GLU A 12 22.67 11.00 9.49
C GLU A 12 22.92 10.70 8.01
N LEU A 13 21.86 10.55 7.20
CA LEU A 13 21.97 10.32 5.76
C LEU A 13 22.62 11.50 5.04
N GLU A 14 22.24 12.72 5.38
CA GLU A 14 22.84 13.94 4.82
C GLU A 14 24.32 14.09 5.21
N ARG A 15 24.64 13.77 6.47
CA ARG A 15 26.04 13.73 6.90
C ARG A 15 26.87 12.73 6.11
N LYS A 16 26.33 11.55 5.83
CA LYS A 16 27.00 10.51 4.98
C LYS A 16 27.11 10.95 3.53
N ALA A 17 26.11 11.66 3.02
CA ALA A 17 26.10 12.16 1.64
C ALA A 17 26.95 13.42 1.45
N GLY A 18 27.34 14.13 2.52
CA GLY A 18 28.08 15.39 2.48
C GLY A 18 27.29 16.55 1.89
N LYS A 19 25.96 16.45 1.79
CA LYS A 19 25.06 17.47 1.23
C LYS A 19 23.65 17.30 1.73
N GLU A 20 22.85 18.36 1.64
CA GLU A 20 21.40 18.27 1.84
C GLU A 20 20.74 17.43 0.73
N LEU A 21 19.74 16.65 1.15
CA LEU A 21 18.99 15.77 0.26
C LEU A 21 17.49 16.12 0.30
N PRO A 22 16.77 15.95 -0.84
CA PRO A 22 15.31 15.95 -0.80
C PRO A 22 14.81 14.75 0.03
N VAL A 23 13.75 14.97 0.80
CA VAL A 23 13.20 13.94 1.70
C VAL A 23 11.81 13.55 1.27
N GLY A 24 11.66 12.27 0.92
CA GLY A 24 10.38 11.61 0.68
C GLY A 24 10.08 10.60 1.77
N VAL A 25 8.83 10.56 2.22
CA VAL A 25 8.35 9.63 3.24
C VAL A 25 7.16 8.85 2.71
N CYS A 26 7.33 7.54 2.59
CA CYS A 26 6.23 6.63 2.31
C CYS A 26 5.52 6.29 3.63
N HIS A 27 4.20 6.29 3.62
CA HIS A 27 3.42 5.94 4.80
C HIS A 27 2.18 5.10 4.43
N PRO A 28 1.69 4.25 5.34
CA PRO A 28 0.42 3.54 5.14
C PRO A 28 -0.76 4.52 5.19
N GLY A 29 -1.84 4.15 4.49
CA GLY A 29 -3.04 4.96 4.42
C GLY A 29 -2.97 6.07 3.37
N ILE A 30 -3.97 6.93 3.37
CA ILE A 30 -4.22 7.95 2.35
C ILE A 30 -3.86 9.33 2.90
N HIS A 31 -3.11 10.10 2.13
CA HIS A 31 -2.93 11.53 2.41
C HIS A 31 -4.09 12.32 1.78
N SER A 32 -4.95 12.88 2.62
CA SER A 32 -6.10 13.66 2.14
C SER A 32 -5.66 14.98 1.54
N ILE A 33 -5.85 15.16 0.25
CA ILE A 33 -5.54 16.41 -0.47
C ILE A 33 -6.33 17.60 0.10
N GLN A 34 -7.57 17.34 0.54
CA GLN A 34 -8.46 18.40 1.06
C GLN A 34 -8.07 18.91 2.46
N THR A 35 -7.61 18.01 3.33
CA THR A 35 -7.37 18.33 4.76
C THR A 35 -5.90 18.27 5.16
N GLY A 36 -5.03 17.66 4.35
CA GLY A 36 -3.64 17.39 4.70
C GLY A 36 -3.46 16.33 5.79
N LEU A 37 -4.53 15.60 6.14
CA LEU A 37 -4.50 14.60 7.21
C LEU A 37 -4.36 13.19 6.64
N VAL A 38 -3.67 12.32 7.36
CA VAL A 38 -3.63 10.90 7.05
C VAL A 38 -4.95 10.24 7.42
N LYS A 39 -5.47 9.36 6.57
CA LYS A 39 -6.68 8.56 6.75
C LYS A 39 -6.41 7.10 6.40
N ASN A 40 -7.21 6.19 6.96
CA ASN A 40 -7.23 4.77 6.61
C ASN A 40 -5.85 4.08 6.71
N ALA A 41 -5.10 4.34 7.80
CA ALA A 41 -3.89 3.62 8.14
C ALA A 41 -4.17 2.57 9.23
N PRO A 42 -4.70 1.37 8.90
CA PRO A 42 -5.20 0.42 9.90
C PRO A 42 -4.09 -0.16 10.78
N ASN A 43 -2.90 -0.39 10.22
CA ASN A 43 -1.75 -0.93 10.94
C ASN A 43 -0.91 0.17 11.63
N SER A 44 -1.26 1.43 11.42
CA SER A 44 -0.60 2.61 11.99
C SER A 44 -1.64 3.63 12.43
N PHE A 45 -2.66 3.17 13.15
CA PHE A 45 -3.84 3.96 13.51
C PHE A 45 -3.50 5.28 14.22
N TRP A 46 -2.35 5.37 14.90
CA TRP A 46 -1.89 6.56 15.61
C TRP A 46 -1.56 7.75 14.69
N ILE A 47 -1.34 7.52 13.37
CA ILE A 47 -1.16 8.61 12.41
C ILE A 47 -2.47 9.09 11.79
N ASN A 48 -3.57 8.36 11.95
CA ASN A 48 -4.87 8.77 11.42
C ASN A 48 -5.33 10.09 12.06
N GLY A 49 -5.81 11.01 11.23
CA GLY A 49 -6.21 12.33 11.64
C GLY A 49 -5.03 13.27 11.96
N LYS A 50 -3.78 12.84 11.70
CA LYS A 50 -2.60 13.68 11.92
C LYS A 50 -2.13 14.32 10.62
N PRO A 51 -1.64 15.56 10.67
CA PRO A 51 -1.04 16.24 9.51
C PRO A 51 0.44 15.85 9.38
N LEU A 52 0.70 14.58 9.10
CA LEU A 52 2.03 13.97 9.13
C LEU A 52 3.08 14.77 8.35
N GLN A 53 2.76 15.19 7.13
CA GLN A 53 3.68 15.95 6.29
C GLN A 53 4.04 17.30 6.91
N ARG A 54 3.05 18.03 7.45
CA ARG A 54 3.27 19.31 8.13
C ARG A 54 4.13 19.15 9.37
N ASP A 55 3.83 18.12 10.18
CA ASP A 55 4.54 17.87 11.44
C ASP A 55 5.99 17.46 11.15
N LEU A 56 6.24 16.66 10.11
CA LEU A 56 7.60 16.33 9.65
C LEU A 56 8.35 17.54 9.13
N ARG A 57 7.70 18.41 8.33
CA ARG A 57 8.30 19.68 7.88
C ARG A 57 8.73 20.55 9.05
N SER A 58 7.86 20.68 10.05
CA SER A 58 8.14 21.47 11.25
C SER A 58 9.31 20.88 12.07
N GLU A 59 9.33 19.55 12.25
CA GLU A 59 10.36 18.87 13.04
C GLU A 59 11.73 18.87 12.34
N ILE A 60 11.76 18.64 11.03
CA ILE A 60 13.01 18.50 10.26
C ILE A 60 13.52 19.84 9.79
N GLY A 61 12.62 20.82 9.56
CA GLY A 61 12.99 22.18 9.14
C GLY A 61 13.21 22.33 7.64
N LYS A 62 12.68 21.40 6.81
CA LYS A 62 12.78 21.46 5.34
C LYS A 62 11.53 20.90 4.67
N GLU A 63 11.48 21.03 3.35
CA GLU A 63 10.40 20.48 2.53
C GLU A 63 10.40 18.95 2.60
N ILE A 64 9.24 18.38 2.86
CA ILE A 64 9.01 16.93 2.97
C ILE A 64 7.88 16.55 2.01
N TYR A 65 8.09 15.50 1.25
CA TYR A 65 7.07 14.91 0.39
C TYR A 65 6.57 13.63 1.03
N CYS A 66 5.26 13.55 1.24
CA CYS A 66 4.60 12.35 1.81
C CYS A 66 3.66 11.75 0.78
N GLU A 67 3.71 10.43 0.63
CA GLU A 67 2.79 9.70 -0.25
C GLU A 67 2.50 8.31 0.33
N ASN A 68 1.40 7.72 -0.14
CA ASN A 68 1.06 6.33 0.19
C ASN A 68 2.14 5.36 -0.31
N ASP A 69 2.42 4.31 0.46
CA ASP A 69 3.46 3.33 0.17
C ASP A 69 3.25 2.55 -1.13
N ALA A 70 2.02 2.15 -1.45
CA ALA A 70 1.70 1.48 -2.71
C ALA A 70 1.83 2.42 -3.92
N ASN A 71 1.49 3.69 -3.77
CA ASN A 71 1.72 4.70 -4.79
C ASN A 71 3.22 4.93 -5.03
N CYS A 72 4.02 4.98 -3.97
CA CYS A 72 5.47 5.10 -4.07
C CYS A 72 6.09 3.89 -4.78
N PHE A 73 5.62 2.68 -4.48
CA PHE A 73 6.04 1.46 -5.18
C PHE A 73 5.73 1.56 -6.68
N ALA A 74 4.49 1.89 -7.05
CA ALA A 74 4.10 2.02 -8.45
C ALA A 74 4.91 3.10 -9.19
N LEU A 75 5.22 4.22 -8.51
CA LEU A 75 6.04 5.29 -9.06
C LEU A 75 7.48 4.83 -9.30
N SER A 76 8.09 4.11 -8.36
CA SER A 76 9.42 3.54 -8.51
C SER A 76 9.49 2.60 -9.71
N GLU A 77 8.53 1.68 -9.84
CA GLU A 77 8.43 0.80 -11.00
C GLU A 77 8.26 1.55 -12.33
N ALA A 78 7.52 2.66 -12.30
CA ALA A 78 7.32 3.48 -13.47
C ALA A 78 8.57 4.31 -13.85
N ILE A 79 9.40 4.75 -12.90
CA ILE A 79 10.56 5.62 -13.17
C ILE A 79 11.77 4.80 -13.62
N ASP A 80 12.17 3.81 -12.86
CA ASP A 80 13.41 3.05 -13.05
C ASP A 80 13.25 1.53 -12.99
N GLY A 81 12.05 1.03 -12.63
CA GLY A 81 11.73 -0.39 -12.56
C GLY A 81 11.19 -0.99 -13.85
N SER A 82 10.37 -2.03 -13.71
CA SER A 82 9.80 -2.82 -14.82
C SER A 82 8.88 -2.00 -15.73
N GLY A 83 8.27 -0.95 -15.20
CA GLY A 83 7.35 -0.06 -15.91
C GLY A 83 8.01 1.11 -16.64
N LYS A 84 9.35 1.27 -16.58
CA LYS A 84 10.04 2.49 -17.01
C LYS A 84 9.83 2.92 -18.47
N HIS A 85 9.50 1.99 -19.35
CA HIS A 85 9.26 2.25 -20.78
C HIS A 85 7.80 2.50 -21.14
N TYR A 86 6.90 2.41 -20.17
CA TYR A 86 5.46 2.56 -20.38
C TYR A 86 4.96 3.90 -19.85
N LYS A 87 3.96 4.46 -20.55
CA LYS A 87 3.29 5.70 -20.13
C LYS A 87 2.31 5.47 -18.98
N ILE A 88 1.66 4.30 -18.97
CA ILE A 88 0.67 3.92 -17.97
C ILE A 88 1.21 2.69 -17.25
N VAL A 89 1.33 2.78 -15.94
CA VAL A 89 1.80 1.69 -15.07
C VAL A 89 0.81 1.53 -13.92
N PHE A 90 0.32 0.32 -13.73
CA PHE A 90 -0.44 -0.04 -12.55
C PHE A 90 0.38 -1.02 -11.71
N GLY A 91 0.86 -0.54 -10.57
CA GLY A 91 1.59 -1.35 -9.59
C GLY A 91 0.62 -2.18 -8.76
N VAL A 92 0.85 -3.48 -8.67
CA VAL A 92 0.01 -4.42 -7.90
C VAL A 92 0.79 -4.97 -6.73
N ILE A 93 0.23 -4.86 -5.54
CA ILE A 93 0.77 -5.44 -4.31
C ILE A 93 -0.19 -6.53 -3.82
N LEU A 94 0.32 -7.76 -3.72
CA LEU A 94 -0.36 -8.91 -3.14
C LEU A 94 0.43 -9.37 -1.92
N GLY A 95 0.04 -8.89 -0.75
CA GLY A 95 0.68 -9.18 0.53
C GLY A 95 -0.31 -9.75 1.54
N SER A 96 -0.23 -9.30 2.78
CA SER A 96 -1.26 -9.60 3.81
C SER A 96 -2.63 -9.03 3.41
N GLY A 97 -2.62 -7.88 2.72
CA GLY A 97 -3.76 -7.27 2.04
C GLY A 97 -3.47 -7.10 0.55
N VAL A 98 -4.32 -6.33 -0.13
CA VAL A 98 -4.20 -5.99 -1.56
C VAL A 98 -4.12 -4.47 -1.70
N GLY A 99 -3.07 -4.01 -2.35
CA GLY A 99 -2.87 -2.60 -2.66
C GLY A 99 -2.40 -2.39 -4.09
N GLY A 100 -2.29 -1.14 -4.48
CA GLY A 100 -1.77 -0.77 -5.77
C GLY A 100 -1.60 0.73 -5.92
N GLY A 101 -1.03 1.12 -7.06
CA GLY A 101 -0.89 2.53 -7.44
C GLY A 101 -0.97 2.68 -8.94
N LEU A 102 -1.59 3.75 -9.39
CA LEU A 102 -1.68 4.11 -10.80
C LEU A 102 -0.75 5.28 -11.11
N VAL A 103 0.09 5.09 -12.12
CA VAL A 103 1.03 6.11 -12.60
C VAL A 103 0.81 6.34 -14.10
N ILE A 104 0.63 7.60 -14.48
CA ILE A 104 0.50 8.02 -15.88
C ILE A 104 1.55 9.09 -16.15
N ASP A 105 2.33 8.91 -17.23
CA ASP A 105 3.42 9.82 -17.62
C ASP A 105 4.36 10.15 -16.43
N LYS A 106 4.75 9.12 -15.66
CA LYS A 106 5.63 9.23 -14.47
C LYS A 106 5.04 10.08 -13.32
N ARG A 107 3.73 10.21 -13.26
CA ARG A 107 3.02 10.92 -12.18
C ARG A 107 1.99 10.02 -11.54
N ILE A 108 1.94 10.01 -10.23
CA ILE A 108 0.93 9.28 -9.46
C ILE A 108 -0.46 9.89 -9.75
N VAL A 109 -1.44 9.03 -9.95
CA VAL A 109 -2.84 9.39 -10.10
C VAL A 109 -3.59 9.05 -8.83
N ASN A 110 -3.77 10.04 -7.96
CA ASN A 110 -4.45 9.85 -6.66
C ASN A 110 -5.97 9.93 -6.77
N GLY A 111 -6.49 10.60 -7.81
CA GLY A 111 -7.92 10.91 -7.90
C GLY A 111 -8.37 11.89 -6.79
N PRO A 112 -9.64 12.29 -6.79
CA PRO A 112 -10.15 13.31 -5.85
C PRO A 112 -10.19 12.83 -4.39
N ASN A 113 -10.28 11.52 -4.17
CA ASN A 113 -10.37 10.92 -2.84
C ASN A 113 -9.07 10.22 -2.38
N GLY A 114 -8.04 10.17 -3.23
CA GLY A 114 -6.77 9.50 -2.94
C GLY A 114 -6.85 7.97 -2.93
N ILE A 115 -7.87 7.37 -3.58
CA ILE A 115 -8.14 5.92 -3.51
C ILE A 115 -7.99 5.19 -4.85
N THR A 116 -7.34 5.80 -5.84
CA THR A 116 -7.23 5.22 -7.19
C THR A 116 -6.59 3.83 -7.21
N GLY A 117 -5.66 3.57 -6.29
CA GLY A 117 -4.98 2.29 -6.14
C GLY A 117 -5.66 1.26 -5.23
N GLU A 118 -6.81 1.59 -4.62
CA GLU A 118 -7.52 0.75 -3.64
C GLU A 118 -8.37 -0.36 -4.32
N TRP A 119 -7.83 -1.02 -5.31
CA TRP A 119 -8.52 -2.02 -6.12
C TRP A 119 -8.90 -3.29 -5.35
N GLY A 120 -8.19 -3.59 -4.26
CA GLY A 120 -8.48 -4.72 -3.38
C GLY A 120 -9.87 -4.65 -2.73
N HIS A 121 -10.41 -3.46 -2.57
CA HIS A 121 -11.75 -3.20 -2.03
C HIS A 121 -12.87 -3.26 -3.08
N ASN A 122 -12.54 -3.46 -4.35
CA ASN A 122 -13.56 -3.70 -5.37
C ASN A 122 -14.19 -5.06 -5.20
N GLN A 123 -15.49 -5.15 -5.51
CA GLN A 123 -16.21 -6.42 -5.48
C GLN A 123 -15.78 -7.32 -6.65
N ILE A 124 -15.55 -8.59 -6.39
CA ILE A 124 -15.36 -9.58 -7.44
C ILE A 124 -16.69 -9.74 -8.19
N PRO A 125 -16.70 -9.70 -9.54
CA PRO A 125 -17.88 -10.04 -10.31
C PRO A 125 -18.38 -11.44 -9.96
N SER A 126 -19.67 -11.59 -9.68
CA SER A 126 -20.28 -12.88 -9.29
C SER A 126 -20.07 -14.01 -10.29
N ALA A 127 -19.94 -13.66 -11.58
CA ALA A 127 -19.61 -14.60 -12.65
C ALA A 127 -18.20 -15.22 -12.54
N CYS A 128 -17.31 -14.63 -11.73
CA CYS A 128 -15.94 -15.15 -11.55
C CYS A 128 -15.81 -16.14 -10.40
N ILE A 129 -16.90 -16.42 -9.66
CA ILE A 129 -16.86 -17.21 -8.43
C ILE A 129 -17.87 -18.34 -8.52
N GLU A 130 -17.58 -19.35 -9.33
CA GLU A 130 -18.36 -20.59 -9.29
C GLU A 130 -18.22 -21.28 -7.92
N GLY A 131 -19.38 -21.60 -7.31
CA GLY A 131 -19.42 -22.35 -6.04
C GLY A 131 -19.12 -21.58 -4.76
N VAL A 132 -18.73 -20.30 -4.82
CA VAL A 132 -18.50 -19.51 -3.60
C VAL A 132 -19.75 -18.71 -3.24
N GLN A 133 -20.42 -19.14 -2.17
CA GLN A 133 -21.51 -18.33 -1.58
C GLN A 133 -20.92 -17.14 -0.81
N ILE A 134 -21.03 -15.94 -1.38
CA ILE A 134 -20.71 -14.70 -0.67
C ILE A 134 -21.84 -14.47 0.34
N LYS A 135 -21.57 -14.68 1.62
CA LYS A 135 -22.53 -14.35 2.68
C LYS A 135 -22.74 -12.83 2.69
N LYS A 136 -23.93 -12.39 2.33
CA LYS A 136 -24.35 -10.97 2.29
C LYS A 136 -24.31 -10.23 3.65
N THR A 137 -23.93 -10.90 4.72
CA THR A 137 -23.89 -10.36 6.09
C THR A 137 -22.68 -9.47 6.39
N ASN A 138 -21.67 -9.48 5.51
CA ASN A 138 -20.49 -8.63 5.66
C ASN A 138 -20.28 -7.83 4.36
N LEU A 139 -20.34 -6.51 4.44
CA LEU A 139 -20.17 -5.61 3.29
C LEU A 139 -18.84 -5.82 2.54
N ARG A 140 -17.82 -6.34 3.22
CA ARG A 140 -16.50 -6.66 2.64
C ARG A 140 -16.34 -8.09 2.17
N ALA A 141 -17.35 -8.95 2.30
CA ALA A 141 -17.22 -10.37 2.00
C ALA A 141 -16.91 -10.69 0.54
N GLY A 142 -17.27 -9.79 -0.39
CA GLY A 142 -17.03 -9.94 -1.82
C GLY A 142 -15.83 -9.16 -2.36
N GLU A 143 -15.06 -8.48 -1.50
CA GLU A 143 -13.89 -7.72 -1.94
C GLU A 143 -12.79 -8.65 -2.45
N ILE A 144 -12.07 -8.22 -3.50
CA ILE A 144 -10.96 -8.94 -4.13
C ILE A 144 -9.91 -9.34 -3.08
N GLU A 145 -9.63 -8.48 -2.13
CA GLU A 145 -8.68 -8.73 -1.04
C GLU A 145 -8.96 -10.03 -0.29
N ASN A 146 -10.24 -10.35 -0.04
CA ASN A 146 -10.62 -11.56 0.68
C ASN A 146 -10.30 -12.87 -0.07
N PHE A 147 -10.02 -12.78 -1.36
CA PHE A 147 -9.72 -13.95 -2.19
C PHE A 147 -8.23 -14.08 -2.53
N VAL A 148 -7.58 -12.95 -2.85
CA VAL A 148 -6.21 -12.99 -3.39
C VAL A 148 -5.14 -12.52 -2.42
N ALA A 149 -5.51 -11.92 -1.27
CA ALA A 149 -4.56 -11.58 -0.22
C ALA A 149 -4.10 -12.84 0.54
N GLY A 150 -2.95 -12.75 1.17
CA GLY A 150 -2.37 -13.86 1.93
C GLY A 150 -3.31 -14.45 2.99
N ILE A 151 -4.08 -13.61 3.66
CA ILE A 151 -5.10 -14.05 4.65
C ILE A 151 -6.23 -14.80 3.95
N GLY A 152 -6.69 -14.32 2.79
CA GLY A 152 -7.73 -15.00 1.99
C GLY A 152 -7.29 -16.37 1.51
N ILE A 153 -6.09 -16.45 0.94
CA ILE A 153 -5.48 -17.70 0.47
C ILE A 153 -5.35 -18.72 1.61
N SER A 154 -4.81 -18.30 2.76
CA SER A 154 -4.67 -19.17 3.93
C SER A 154 -6.02 -19.73 4.41
N LYS A 155 -7.04 -18.88 4.45
CA LYS A 155 -8.40 -19.24 4.83
C LYS A 155 -9.05 -20.20 3.83
N ALA A 156 -8.91 -19.96 2.54
CA ALA A 156 -9.41 -20.83 1.49
C ALA A 156 -8.75 -22.22 1.58
N PHE A 157 -7.42 -22.24 1.70
CA PHE A 157 -6.66 -23.48 1.85
C PHE A 157 -7.09 -24.28 3.09
N LYS A 158 -7.25 -23.60 4.24
CA LYS A 158 -7.73 -24.24 5.47
C LYS A 158 -9.12 -24.84 5.31
N ASN A 159 -10.03 -24.15 4.61
CA ASN A 159 -11.38 -24.64 4.38
C ASN A 159 -11.40 -25.89 3.50
N GLU A 160 -10.60 -25.91 2.43
CA GLU A 160 -10.54 -27.01 1.47
C GLU A 160 -9.78 -28.22 2.01
N PHE A 161 -8.56 -27.99 2.49
CA PHE A 161 -7.64 -29.07 2.86
C PHE A 161 -7.60 -29.38 4.35
N LYS A 162 -8.36 -28.64 5.19
CA LYS A 162 -8.39 -28.78 6.66
C LYS A 162 -7.02 -28.63 7.34
N LYS A 163 -6.09 -27.92 6.67
CA LYS A 163 -4.73 -27.64 7.16
C LYS A 163 -4.56 -26.14 7.36
N ASP A 164 -4.05 -25.74 8.52
CA ASP A 164 -3.79 -24.35 8.86
C ASP A 164 -2.36 -23.97 8.46
N LEU A 165 -2.22 -23.36 7.28
CA LEU A 165 -0.94 -22.92 6.73
C LEU A 165 -0.99 -21.45 6.34
N SER A 166 0.13 -20.74 6.53
CA SER A 166 0.28 -19.40 5.98
C SER A 166 0.38 -19.44 4.45
N ALA A 167 -0.03 -18.38 3.78
CA ALA A 167 0.10 -18.25 2.33
C ALA A 167 1.54 -18.53 1.85
N GLN A 168 2.55 -18.02 2.58
CA GLN A 168 3.95 -18.29 2.27
C GLN A 168 4.25 -19.79 2.22
N LYS A 169 3.84 -20.56 3.24
CA LYS A 169 4.05 -22.01 3.26
C LYS A 169 3.31 -22.73 2.14
N ILE A 170 2.12 -22.26 1.78
CA ILE A 170 1.35 -22.81 0.65
C ILE A 170 2.13 -22.64 -0.66
N PHE A 171 2.66 -21.45 -0.92
CA PHE A 171 3.49 -21.18 -2.10
C PHE A 171 4.81 -21.94 -2.10
N GLU A 172 5.46 -22.10 -0.93
CA GLU A 172 6.68 -22.92 -0.80
C GLU A 172 6.43 -24.40 -1.12
N MET A 173 5.27 -24.93 -0.74
CA MET A 173 4.88 -26.30 -1.10
C MET A 173 4.70 -26.44 -2.62
N HIS A 174 4.04 -25.49 -3.27
CA HIS A 174 3.82 -25.54 -4.72
C HIS A 174 5.14 -25.46 -5.53
N ARG A 175 6.14 -24.72 -5.07
CA ARG A 175 7.46 -24.63 -5.73
C ARG A 175 8.27 -25.92 -5.66
N LYS A 176 7.87 -26.88 -4.83
CA LYS A 176 8.54 -28.18 -4.68
C LYS A 176 7.90 -29.30 -5.49
N LEU A 177 6.78 -29.00 -6.18
CA LEU A 177 6.10 -29.87 -7.14
C LEU A 177 6.55 -29.55 -8.56
#